data_68ee037437ca663ccf61a0a585bc679c
#
_entry.id   68ee037437ca663ccf61a0a585bc679c
#
_cell.length_a   1.000
_cell.length_b   1.000
_cell.length_c   1.000
_cell.angle_alpha   90.00
_cell.angle_beta   90.00
_cell.angle_gamma   90.00
#
_symmetry.space_group_name_H-M   'P 1'
#
loop_
_entity.id
_entity.type
_entity.pdbx_description
1 polymer ?
#
loop_
_entity_poly.entity_id
_entity_poly.type
_entity_poly.pdbx_seq_one_letter_code
_entity_poly.pdbx_strand_id
1 'polypeptide(L)'
;MNKYRDLKQLVESTFNEIVNTIGAWLPSLVGAIVLMSIGLVIAWLLRWVILRVGKGLDTLATRVGFGVAARMRWPLPNILGGIAYWLVLLFFAAAAAEGLGLPGLAEWLGKLISYLPSVFAALLIVLAGFVLGGAARDRIVSGSTSSGAAQAQILGSAVRAIVIVLTIVIGMSQMGLDIRLIEYLLTIVAAATLAGFALAFGLGASPSVANIIASRNVRRHYSIGQRVRVGEIQGTILELSSAFVVLDTDHGRTLIPAKVFEERISELLDSEAQDEY
;
A
#
# COMPACT_ATOMS: atom_id res chain seq x y z
N MET A 1 24.38 -60.73 53.98
CA MET A 1 25.65 -60.01 53.67
C MET A 1 25.70 -59.51 52.22
N ASN A 2 24.92 -60.02 51.24
CA ASN A 2 24.89 -59.53 49.86
C ASN A 2 24.20 -58.13 49.64
N LYS A 3 23.14 -57.83 50.37
CA LYS A 3 22.34 -56.60 50.17
C LYS A 3 23.13 -55.28 50.41
N TYR A 4 24.12 -55.32 51.30
CA TYR A 4 24.98 -54.18 51.55
C TYR A 4 26.07 -53.99 50.47
N ARG A 5 26.51 -55.03 49.81
CA ARG A 5 27.47 -54.97 48.68
C ARG A 5 26.75 -54.42 47.45
N ASP A 6 25.51 -54.89 47.20
CA ASP A 6 24.73 -54.42 46.03
C ASP A 6 24.37 -52.94 46.16
N LEU A 7 24.01 -52.49 47.38
CA LEU A 7 23.77 -51.07 47.61
C LEU A 7 25.03 -50.23 47.43
N LYS A 8 26.19 -50.68 47.88
CA LYS A 8 27.45 -49.95 47.73
C LYS A 8 27.88 -49.85 46.27
N GLN A 9 27.71 -50.92 45.51
CA GLN A 9 27.98 -50.93 44.06
C GLN A 9 27.02 -50.03 43.28
N LEU A 10 25.74 -50.01 43.63
CA LEU A 10 24.75 -49.10 43.04
C LEU A 10 25.10 -47.63 43.34
N VAL A 11 25.47 -47.29 44.56
CA VAL A 11 25.87 -45.92 44.90
C VAL A 11 27.16 -45.51 44.19
N GLU A 12 28.17 -46.37 44.12
CA GLU A 12 29.43 -46.10 43.44
C GLU A 12 29.22 -45.96 41.91
N SER A 13 28.41 -46.85 41.31
CA SER A 13 28.10 -46.73 39.87
C SER A 13 27.33 -45.48 39.53
N THR A 14 26.29 -45.13 40.33
CA THR A 14 25.52 -43.92 40.15
C THR A 14 26.36 -42.66 40.36
N PHE A 15 27.25 -42.68 41.37
CA PHE A 15 28.16 -41.56 41.62
C PHE A 15 29.17 -41.38 40.46
N ASN A 16 29.76 -42.46 39.96
CA ASN A 16 30.67 -42.41 38.83
C ASN A 16 29.97 -42.01 37.53
N GLU A 17 28.72 -42.44 37.34
CA GLU A 17 27.89 -42.02 36.20
C GLU A 17 27.58 -40.54 36.26
N ILE A 18 27.24 -39.98 37.44
CA ILE A 18 27.03 -38.54 37.65
C ILE A 18 28.33 -37.77 37.39
N VAL A 19 29.45 -38.19 37.94
CA VAL A 19 30.77 -37.55 37.77
C VAL A 19 31.19 -37.55 36.28
N ASN A 20 31.02 -38.67 35.60
CA ASN A 20 31.33 -38.81 34.18
C ASN A 20 30.40 -37.97 33.32
N THR A 21 29.10 -37.92 33.65
CA THR A 21 28.13 -37.07 32.96
C THR A 21 28.46 -35.58 33.14
N ILE A 22 28.75 -35.14 34.36
CA ILE A 22 29.17 -33.75 34.60
C ILE A 22 30.51 -33.45 33.90
N GLY A 23 31.44 -34.39 33.92
CA GLY A 23 32.74 -34.27 33.23
C GLY A 23 32.60 -34.14 31.72
N ALA A 24 31.65 -34.84 31.11
CA ALA A 24 31.35 -34.76 29.69
C ALA A 24 30.63 -33.43 29.31
N TRP A 25 29.88 -32.82 30.24
CA TRP A 25 29.18 -31.56 29.99
C TRP A 25 30.09 -30.33 30.13
N LEU A 26 31.18 -30.42 30.93
CA LEU A 26 32.08 -29.30 31.15
C LEU A 26 32.73 -28.77 29.84
N PRO A 27 33.28 -29.61 28.94
CA PRO A 27 33.84 -29.13 27.68
C PRO A 27 32.78 -28.48 26.77
N SER A 28 31.56 -29.07 26.74
CA SER A 28 30.44 -28.52 25.95
C SER A 28 29.98 -27.14 26.47
N LEU A 29 29.92 -26.98 27.79
CA LEU A 29 29.61 -25.70 28.41
C LEU A 29 30.64 -24.63 28.08
N VAL A 30 31.94 -24.98 28.17
CA VAL A 30 33.01 -24.04 27.79
C VAL A 30 32.90 -23.66 26.30
N GLY A 31 32.67 -24.66 25.44
CA GLY A 31 32.43 -24.42 24.01
C GLY A 31 31.26 -23.50 23.73
N ALA A 32 30.11 -23.70 24.42
CA ALA A 32 28.93 -22.90 24.29
C ALA A 32 29.17 -21.43 24.76
N ILE A 33 29.89 -21.25 25.88
CA ILE A 33 30.26 -19.91 26.38
C ILE A 33 31.18 -19.19 25.39
N VAL A 34 32.16 -19.89 24.83
CA VAL A 34 33.07 -19.33 23.82
C VAL A 34 32.29 -18.95 22.56
N LEU A 35 31.42 -19.82 22.04
CA LEU A 35 30.57 -19.54 20.89
C LEU A 35 29.66 -18.34 21.14
N MET A 36 29.03 -18.26 22.32
CA MET A 36 28.18 -17.16 22.68
C MET A 36 28.94 -15.84 22.78
N SER A 37 30.17 -15.88 23.34
CA SER A 37 31.04 -14.68 23.44
C SER A 37 31.45 -14.18 22.06
N ILE A 38 31.83 -15.08 21.15
CA ILE A 38 32.14 -14.76 19.76
C ILE A 38 30.89 -14.17 19.07
N GLY A 39 29.72 -14.79 19.26
CA GLY A 39 28.45 -14.33 18.74
C GLY A 39 28.10 -12.91 19.19
N LEU A 40 28.27 -12.60 20.46
CA LEU A 40 28.07 -11.26 21.01
C LEU A 40 28.99 -10.22 20.36
N VAL A 41 30.25 -10.54 20.19
CA VAL A 41 31.22 -9.63 19.55
C VAL A 41 30.83 -9.37 18.09
N ILE A 42 30.50 -10.42 17.34
CA ILE A 42 30.10 -10.32 15.93
C ILE A 42 28.77 -9.55 15.81
N ALA A 43 27.80 -9.84 16.66
CA ALA A 43 26.50 -9.16 16.68
C ALA A 43 26.67 -7.66 16.97
N TRP A 44 27.51 -7.31 17.94
CA TRP A 44 27.81 -5.93 18.27
C TRP A 44 28.54 -5.19 17.13
N LEU A 45 29.52 -5.84 16.52
CA LEU A 45 30.27 -5.32 15.39
C LEU A 45 29.37 -5.06 14.18
N LEU A 46 28.53 -6.03 13.83
CA LEU A 46 27.59 -5.90 12.72
C LEU A 46 26.58 -4.78 12.94
N ARG A 47 26.04 -4.68 14.16
CA ARG A 47 25.17 -3.56 14.55
C ARG A 47 25.88 -2.21 14.41
N TRP A 48 27.14 -2.12 14.86
CA TRP A 48 27.92 -0.91 14.77
C TRP A 48 28.17 -0.49 13.31
N VAL A 49 28.50 -1.46 12.44
CA VAL A 49 28.70 -1.22 11.00
C VAL A 49 27.39 -0.70 10.36
N ILE A 50 26.26 -1.36 10.62
CA ILE A 50 24.95 -0.95 10.08
C ILE A 50 24.59 0.48 10.52
N LEU A 51 24.78 0.79 11.80
CA LEU A 51 24.51 2.12 12.32
C LEU A 51 25.43 3.19 11.71
N ARG A 52 26.68 2.85 11.41
CA ARG A 52 27.66 3.77 10.84
C ARG A 52 27.39 4.03 9.35
N VAL A 53 27.08 2.99 8.61
CA VAL A 53 26.68 3.08 7.19
C VAL A 53 25.35 3.82 7.05
N GLY A 54 24.36 3.52 7.90
CA GLY A 54 23.08 4.19 7.90
C GLY A 54 23.16 5.70 8.10
N LYS A 55 24.01 6.16 9.03
CA LYS A 55 24.26 7.59 9.23
C LYS A 55 24.95 8.26 8.02
N GLY A 56 25.78 7.52 7.29
CA GLY A 56 26.39 8.00 6.04
C GLY A 56 25.39 8.17 4.91
N LEU A 57 24.41 7.26 4.81
CA LEU A 57 23.33 7.33 3.82
C LEU A 57 22.34 8.47 4.09
N ASP A 58 22.04 8.79 5.36
CA ASP A 58 21.20 9.93 5.72
C ASP A 58 21.80 11.27 5.23
N THR A 59 23.13 11.42 5.31
CA THR A 59 23.81 12.61 4.79
C THR A 59 23.83 12.70 3.27
N LEU A 60 23.80 11.58 2.56
CA LEU A 60 23.67 11.53 1.10
C LEU A 60 22.24 11.80 0.65
N ALA A 61 21.25 11.22 1.33
CA ALA A 61 19.82 11.41 1.02
C ALA A 61 19.38 12.88 1.16
N THR A 62 19.91 13.60 2.13
CA THR A 62 19.67 15.05 2.29
C THR A 62 20.29 15.88 1.16
N ARG A 63 21.39 15.42 0.54
CA ARG A 63 22.02 16.10 -0.61
C ARG A 63 21.30 15.88 -1.94
N VAL A 64 20.60 14.76 -2.11
CA VAL A 64 19.92 14.39 -3.37
C VAL A 64 18.47 14.90 -3.42
N GLY A 65 18.00 15.65 -2.42
CA GLY A 65 16.72 16.36 -2.51
C GLY A 65 15.47 15.49 -2.33
N PHE A 66 15.60 14.26 -1.81
CA PHE A 66 14.46 13.44 -1.40
C PHE A 66 13.83 14.01 -0.11
N GLY A 67 13.18 15.17 -0.22
CA GLY A 67 12.62 15.93 0.91
C GLY A 67 11.54 15.20 1.73
N VAL A 68 11.02 14.08 1.25
CA VAL A 68 10.04 13.24 1.95
C VAL A 68 10.73 12.35 2.99
N ALA A 69 11.91 11.81 2.68
CA ALA A 69 12.71 10.99 3.62
C ALA A 69 13.28 11.83 4.77
N ALA A 70 13.61 13.09 4.52
CA ALA A 70 14.19 14.00 5.53
C ALA A 70 13.17 14.45 6.60
N ARG A 71 11.87 14.46 6.30
CA ARG A 71 10.81 14.79 7.27
C ARG A 71 10.43 13.64 8.21
N MET A 72 10.73 12.43 7.82
CA MET A 72 10.48 11.24 8.65
C MET A 72 11.79 10.84 9.31
N ARG A 73 12.03 11.33 10.52
CA ARG A 73 13.10 10.87 11.43
C ARG A 73 12.83 9.42 11.87
N TRP A 74 12.83 8.49 10.90
CA TRP A 74 12.66 7.09 11.22
C TRP A 74 14.01 6.52 11.66
N PRO A 75 14.06 5.84 12.78
CA PRO A 75 15.30 5.23 13.27
C PRO A 75 15.63 3.93 12.49
N LEU A 76 15.51 3.97 11.14
CA LEU A 76 15.77 2.81 10.26
C LEU A 76 17.12 2.13 10.56
N PRO A 77 18.24 2.87 10.70
CA PRO A 77 19.51 2.23 11.04
C PRO A 77 19.47 1.54 12.39
N ASN A 78 18.74 2.09 13.37
CA ASN A 78 18.61 1.48 14.69
C ASN A 78 17.79 0.19 14.65
N ILE A 79 16.70 0.17 13.87
CA ILE A 79 15.86 -1.02 13.68
C ILE A 79 16.66 -2.11 12.95
N LEU A 80 17.29 -1.76 11.82
CA LEU A 80 18.11 -2.68 11.04
C LEU A 80 19.27 -3.25 11.87
N GLY A 81 19.98 -2.39 12.58
CA GLY A 81 21.08 -2.81 13.45
C GLY A 81 20.60 -3.67 14.63
N GLY A 82 19.40 -3.38 15.16
CA GLY A 82 18.79 -4.22 16.20
C GLY A 82 18.44 -5.61 15.72
N ILE A 83 17.81 -5.72 14.55
CA ILE A 83 17.44 -6.99 13.95
C ILE A 83 18.67 -7.82 13.62
N ALA A 84 19.66 -7.23 12.96
CA ALA A 84 20.92 -7.93 12.64
C ALA A 84 21.63 -8.43 13.91
N TYR A 85 21.64 -7.63 14.98
CA TYR A 85 22.16 -8.04 16.29
C TYR A 85 21.47 -9.28 16.83
N TRP A 86 20.13 -9.27 16.88
CA TRP A 86 19.35 -10.38 17.40
C TRP A 86 19.46 -11.64 16.51
N LEU A 87 19.53 -11.46 15.18
CA LEU A 87 19.70 -12.57 14.24
C LEU A 87 21.02 -13.30 14.46
N VAL A 88 22.12 -12.55 14.56
CA VAL A 88 23.44 -13.14 14.83
C VAL A 88 23.45 -13.79 16.20
N LEU A 89 22.90 -13.13 17.22
CA LEU A 89 22.86 -13.68 18.57
C LEU A 89 22.07 -14.99 18.63
N LEU A 90 20.90 -15.06 17.99
CA LEU A 90 20.09 -16.29 17.91
C LEU A 90 20.81 -17.40 17.15
N PHE A 91 21.54 -17.06 16.08
CA PHE A 91 22.31 -18.05 15.33
C PHE A 91 23.38 -18.70 16.21
N PHE A 92 24.16 -17.89 16.95
CA PHE A 92 25.17 -18.40 17.85
C PHE A 92 24.55 -19.15 19.05
N ALA A 93 23.38 -18.72 19.53
CA ALA A 93 22.64 -19.40 20.56
C ALA A 93 22.15 -20.79 20.11
N ALA A 94 21.69 -20.91 18.86
CA ALA A 94 21.31 -22.21 18.28
C ALA A 94 22.52 -23.15 18.16
N ALA A 95 23.65 -22.64 17.68
CA ALA A 95 24.89 -23.40 17.59
C ALA A 95 25.43 -23.81 18.98
N ALA A 96 25.30 -22.95 19.98
CA ALA A 96 25.67 -23.28 21.35
C ALA A 96 24.73 -24.34 21.96
N ALA A 97 23.42 -24.26 21.69
CA ALA A 97 22.45 -25.26 22.13
C ALA A 97 22.71 -26.65 21.52
N GLU A 98 23.07 -26.68 20.23
CA GLU A 98 23.47 -27.90 19.54
C GLU A 98 24.73 -28.50 20.16
N GLY A 99 25.76 -27.69 20.44
CA GLY A 99 27.00 -28.10 21.11
C GLY A 99 26.79 -28.58 22.54
N LEU A 100 25.73 -28.13 23.23
CA LEU A 100 25.31 -28.58 24.54
C LEU A 100 24.50 -29.90 24.50
N GLY A 101 24.20 -30.44 23.31
CA GLY A 101 23.38 -31.63 23.17
C GLY A 101 21.89 -31.39 23.42
N LEU A 102 21.40 -30.16 23.17
CA LEU A 102 20.00 -29.78 23.32
C LEU A 102 19.34 -29.61 21.93
N PRO A 103 19.13 -30.68 21.15
CA PRO A 103 18.69 -30.57 19.76
C PRO A 103 17.29 -29.94 19.63
N GLY A 104 16.39 -30.19 20.59
CA GLY A 104 15.06 -29.57 20.59
C GLY A 104 15.11 -28.02 20.72
N LEU A 105 16.03 -27.50 21.53
CA LEU A 105 16.24 -26.06 21.67
C LEU A 105 16.90 -25.49 20.42
N ALA A 106 17.88 -26.18 19.86
CA ALA A 106 18.55 -25.77 18.62
C ALA A 106 17.56 -25.70 17.44
N GLU A 107 16.69 -26.71 17.29
CA GLU A 107 15.64 -26.73 16.27
C GLU A 107 14.65 -25.57 16.44
N TRP A 108 14.21 -25.31 17.66
CA TRP A 108 13.29 -24.21 17.96
C TRP A 108 13.92 -22.85 17.64
N LEU A 109 15.18 -22.63 18.03
CA LEU A 109 15.94 -21.43 17.69
C LEU A 109 16.16 -21.31 16.18
N GLY A 110 16.43 -22.41 15.49
CA GLY A 110 16.53 -22.46 14.03
C GLY A 110 15.25 -22.02 13.33
N LYS A 111 14.09 -22.43 13.82
CA LYS A 111 12.78 -21.96 13.35
C LYS A 111 12.62 -20.45 13.56
N LEU A 112 12.99 -19.93 14.72
CA LEU A 112 12.96 -18.48 14.97
C LEU A 112 13.86 -17.71 13.99
N ILE A 113 15.08 -18.20 13.75
CA ILE A 113 16.03 -17.59 12.81
C ILE A 113 15.43 -17.53 11.41
N SER A 114 14.76 -18.61 10.97
CA SER A 114 14.12 -18.66 9.64
C SER A 114 12.96 -17.67 9.49
N TYR A 115 12.31 -17.29 10.58
CA TYR A 115 11.24 -16.29 10.58
C TYR A 115 11.74 -14.84 10.54
N LEU A 116 12.96 -14.57 11.03
CA LEU A 116 13.47 -13.20 11.10
C LEU A 116 13.51 -12.47 9.75
N PRO A 117 14.00 -13.08 8.65
CA PRO A 117 13.99 -12.42 7.34
C PRO A 117 12.59 -12.05 6.88
N SER A 118 11.59 -12.90 7.14
CA SER A 118 10.20 -12.66 6.78
C SER A 118 9.59 -11.51 7.59
N VAL A 119 9.82 -11.47 8.89
CA VAL A 119 9.40 -10.35 9.76
C VAL A 119 10.05 -9.05 9.31
N PHE A 120 11.34 -9.10 8.96
CA PHE A 120 12.06 -7.94 8.45
C PHE A 120 11.49 -7.43 7.13
N ALA A 121 11.23 -8.33 6.17
CA ALA A 121 10.59 -7.99 4.90
C ALA A 121 9.20 -7.38 5.13
N ALA A 122 8.38 -7.95 6.03
CA ALA A 122 7.08 -7.42 6.41
C ALA A 122 7.19 -5.99 6.97
N LEU A 123 8.14 -5.75 7.86
CA LEU A 123 8.37 -4.41 8.43
C LEU A 123 8.76 -3.40 7.36
N LEU A 124 9.65 -3.77 6.43
CA LEU A 124 10.03 -2.90 5.31
C LEU A 124 8.86 -2.58 4.40
N ILE A 125 7.99 -3.57 4.10
CA ILE A 125 6.79 -3.38 3.28
C ILE A 125 5.84 -2.39 3.95
N VAL A 126 5.54 -2.59 5.23
CA VAL A 126 4.66 -1.67 5.98
C VAL A 126 5.25 -0.26 6.03
N LEU A 127 6.56 -0.16 6.25
CA LEU A 127 7.27 1.10 6.26
C LEU A 127 7.17 1.83 4.91
N ALA A 128 7.44 1.10 3.81
CA ALA A 128 7.28 1.61 2.46
C ALA A 128 5.85 2.09 2.21
N GLY A 129 4.85 1.35 2.71
CA GLY A 129 3.44 1.73 2.63
C GLY A 129 3.13 3.05 3.33
N PHE A 130 3.67 3.28 4.51
CA PHE A 130 3.51 4.56 5.20
C PHE A 130 4.11 5.73 4.41
N VAL A 131 5.28 5.54 3.80
CA VAL A 131 5.95 6.56 2.96
C VAL A 131 5.16 6.82 1.69
N LEU A 132 4.80 5.75 0.96
CA LEU A 132 4.05 5.85 -0.29
C LEU A 132 2.65 6.42 -0.08
N GLY A 133 1.95 5.98 0.97
CA GLY A 133 0.64 6.50 1.33
C GLY A 133 0.69 7.98 1.74
N GLY A 134 1.74 8.39 2.45
CA GLY A 134 1.99 9.80 2.77
C GLY A 134 2.25 10.63 1.52
N ALA A 135 3.14 10.18 0.64
CA ALA A 135 3.46 10.85 -0.61
C ALA A 135 2.25 10.97 -1.55
N ALA A 136 1.44 9.90 -1.66
CA ALA A 136 0.21 9.92 -2.44
C ALA A 136 -0.80 10.96 -1.92
N ARG A 137 -1.01 10.99 -0.59
CA ARG A 137 -1.86 12.02 0.03
C ARG A 137 -1.37 13.42 -0.25
N ASP A 138 -0.07 13.67 -0.05
CA ASP A 138 0.52 15.01 -0.22
C ASP A 138 0.41 15.48 -1.69
N ARG A 139 0.55 14.57 -2.67
CA ARG A 139 0.35 14.87 -4.09
C ARG A 139 -1.09 15.25 -4.41
N ILE A 140 -2.08 14.55 -3.84
CA ILE A 140 -3.50 14.84 -4.02
C ILE A 140 -3.85 16.20 -3.41
N VAL A 141 -3.38 16.48 -2.20
CA VAL A 141 -3.68 17.72 -1.48
C VAL A 141 -2.99 18.92 -2.12
N SER A 142 -1.73 18.78 -2.54
CA SER A 142 -0.96 19.86 -3.16
C SER A 142 -1.41 20.20 -4.58
N GLY A 143 -2.05 19.27 -5.29
CA GLY A 143 -2.59 19.49 -6.63
C GLY A 143 -3.98 20.15 -6.65
N SER A 144 -4.61 20.37 -5.49
CA SER A 144 -5.95 20.97 -5.41
C SER A 144 -5.89 22.49 -5.33
N THR A 145 -6.85 23.15 -6.00
CA THR A 145 -7.09 24.59 -5.88
C THR A 145 -7.77 24.90 -4.54
N SER A 146 -7.74 26.17 -4.12
CA SER A 146 -8.31 26.61 -2.84
C SER A 146 -9.79 26.24 -2.63
N SER A 147 -10.57 26.19 -3.71
CA SER A 147 -12.00 25.80 -3.68
C SER A 147 -12.24 24.29 -3.51
N GLY A 148 -11.24 23.43 -3.70
CA GLY A 148 -11.34 21.97 -3.57
C GLY A 148 -10.52 21.38 -2.41
N ALA A 149 -9.94 22.20 -1.54
CA ALA A 149 -8.99 21.75 -0.52
C ALA A 149 -9.58 20.74 0.47
N ALA A 150 -10.83 20.92 0.90
CA ALA A 150 -11.49 20.00 1.84
C ALA A 150 -11.71 18.61 1.21
N GLN A 151 -12.19 18.57 -0.04
CA GLN A 151 -12.43 17.35 -0.79
C GLN A 151 -11.10 16.62 -1.07
N ALA A 152 -10.05 17.34 -1.44
CA ALA A 152 -8.73 16.79 -1.67
C ALA A 152 -8.12 16.20 -0.40
N GLN A 153 -8.38 16.81 0.77
CA GLN A 153 -7.91 16.29 2.05
C GLN A 153 -8.60 14.98 2.42
N ILE A 154 -9.92 14.89 2.21
CA ILE A 154 -10.69 13.65 2.43
C ILE A 154 -10.19 12.56 1.49
N LEU A 155 -10.10 12.84 0.19
CA LEU A 155 -9.63 11.90 -0.82
C LEU A 155 -8.20 11.44 -0.55
N GLY A 156 -7.29 12.36 -0.25
CA GLY A 156 -5.90 12.03 0.07
C GLY A 156 -5.79 11.18 1.33
N SER A 157 -6.63 11.44 2.34
CA SER A 157 -6.67 10.63 3.56
C SER A 157 -7.21 9.23 3.30
N ALA A 158 -8.23 9.09 2.46
CA ALA A 158 -8.78 7.80 2.06
C ALA A 158 -7.75 6.97 1.27
N VAL A 159 -7.07 7.57 0.30
CA VAL A 159 -6.00 6.89 -0.47
C VAL A 159 -4.87 6.44 0.46
N ARG A 160 -4.43 7.30 1.40
CA ARG A 160 -3.43 6.93 2.38
C ARG A 160 -3.87 5.73 3.23
N ALA A 161 -5.11 5.75 3.72
CA ALA A 161 -5.66 4.66 4.53
C ALA A 161 -5.68 3.33 3.76
N ILE A 162 -6.13 3.35 2.49
CA ILE A 162 -6.15 2.17 1.61
C ILE A 162 -4.74 1.62 1.43
N VAL A 163 -3.75 2.46 1.12
CA VAL A 163 -2.35 2.04 0.94
C VAL A 163 -1.80 1.41 2.21
N ILE A 164 -2.07 2.01 3.39
CA ILE A 164 -1.62 1.46 4.68
C ILE A 164 -2.26 0.10 4.95
N VAL A 165 -3.58 -0.04 4.75
CA VAL A 165 -4.27 -1.33 4.94
C VAL A 165 -3.69 -2.40 4.03
N LEU A 166 -3.52 -2.10 2.74
CA LEU A 166 -2.94 -3.05 1.78
C LEU A 166 -1.53 -3.48 2.18
N THR A 167 -0.67 -2.54 2.60
CA THR A 167 0.70 -2.87 2.99
C THR A 167 0.78 -3.65 4.29
N ILE A 168 -0.15 -3.43 5.24
CA ILE A 168 -0.26 -4.27 6.44
C ILE A 168 -0.64 -5.69 6.06
N VAL A 169 -1.64 -5.88 5.19
CA VAL A 169 -2.07 -7.21 4.73
C VAL A 169 -0.92 -7.93 4.00
N ILE A 170 -0.23 -7.24 3.08
CA ILE A 170 0.95 -7.80 2.39
C ILE A 170 2.05 -8.15 3.40
N GLY A 171 2.29 -7.29 4.40
CA GLY A 171 3.25 -7.56 5.47
C GLY A 171 2.90 -8.81 6.29
N MET A 172 1.63 -9.01 6.63
CA MET A 172 1.16 -10.22 7.33
C MET A 172 1.34 -11.47 6.46
N SER A 173 1.05 -11.38 5.16
CA SER A 173 1.28 -12.46 4.18
C SER A 173 2.76 -12.84 4.13
N GLN A 174 3.65 -11.85 4.14
CA GLN A 174 5.11 -12.07 4.13
C GLN A 174 5.61 -12.83 5.38
N MET A 175 4.91 -12.69 6.50
CA MET A 175 5.20 -13.45 7.72
C MET A 175 4.70 -14.91 7.68
N GLY A 176 4.07 -15.33 6.58
CA GLY A 176 3.51 -16.68 6.42
C GLY A 176 2.20 -16.90 7.18
N LEU A 177 1.53 -15.83 7.60
CA LEU A 177 0.19 -15.91 8.21
C LEU A 177 -0.85 -16.25 7.14
N ASP A 178 -1.77 -17.15 7.44
CA ASP A 178 -2.90 -17.42 6.55
C ASP A 178 -3.91 -16.28 6.62
N ILE A 179 -3.81 -15.39 5.67
CA ILE A 179 -4.64 -14.17 5.55
C ILE A 179 -5.71 -14.28 4.47
N ARG A 180 -5.94 -15.47 3.90
CA ARG A 180 -6.88 -15.67 2.79
C ARG A 180 -8.26 -15.09 3.06
N LEU A 181 -8.77 -15.24 4.27
CA LEU A 181 -10.06 -14.69 4.65
C LEU A 181 -10.06 -13.15 4.55
N ILE A 182 -8.98 -12.51 5.01
CA ILE A 182 -8.82 -11.04 4.94
C ILE A 182 -8.74 -10.60 3.49
N GLU A 183 -7.96 -11.31 2.66
CA GLU A 183 -7.85 -11.04 1.21
C GLU A 183 -9.19 -11.14 0.50
N TYR A 184 -9.98 -12.18 0.78
CA TYR A 184 -11.33 -12.33 0.22
C TYR A 184 -12.27 -11.21 0.67
N LEU A 185 -12.27 -10.86 1.94
CA LEU A 185 -13.09 -9.75 2.45
C LEU A 185 -12.71 -8.42 1.80
N LEU A 186 -11.41 -8.11 1.70
CA LEU A 186 -10.94 -6.91 1.02
C LEU A 186 -11.32 -6.88 -0.45
N THR A 187 -11.19 -8.03 -1.13
CA THR A 187 -11.56 -8.16 -2.55
C THR A 187 -13.05 -7.92 -2.75
N ILE A 188 -13.91 -8.51 -1.90
CA ILE A 188 -15.36 -8.31 -1.98
C ILE A 188 -15.72 -6.84 -1.73
N VAL A 189 -15.15 -6.22 -0.68
CA VAL A 189 -15.40 -4.80 -0.37
C VAL A 189 -14.93 -3.91 -1.51
N ALA A 190 -13.74 -4.15 -2.05
CA ALA A 190 -13.21 -3.40 -3.18
C ALA A 190 -14.10 -3.57 -4.43
N ALA A 191 -14.47 -4.80 -4.77
CA ALA A 191 -15.34 -5.10 -5.92
C ALA A 191 -16.71 -4.44 -5.77
N ALA A 192 -17.33 -4.52 -4.59
CA ALA A 192 -18.64 -3.90 -4.33
C ALA A 192 -18.55 -2.36 -4.42
N THR A 193 -17.48 -1.78 -3.86
CA THR A 193 -17.24 -0.34 -3.92
C THR A 193 -17.03 0.14 -5.36
N LEU A 194 -16.17 -0.55 -6.13
CA LEU A 194 -15.90 -0.20 -7.53
C LEU A 194 -17.16 -0.38 -8.40
N ALA A 195 -17.91 -1.44 -8.18
CA ALA A 195 -19.19 -1.67 -8.88
C ALA A 195 -20.20 -0.57 -8.55
N GLY A 196 -20.32 -0.18 -7.27
CA GLY A 196 -21.17 0.93 -6.84
C GLY A 196 -20.78 2.25 -7.48
N PHE A 197 -19.48 2.58 -7.51
CA PHE A 197 -18.98 3.78 -8.21
C PHE A 197 -19.26 3.72 -9.72
N ALA A 198 -18.99 2.59 -10.36
CA ALA A 198 -19.22 2.42 -11.79
C ALA A 198 -20.69 2.62 -12.15
N LEU A 199 -21.62 2.05 -11.38
CA LEU A 199 -23.06 2.22 -11.55
C LEU A 199 -23.49 3.67 -11.28
N ALA A 200 -23.05 4.26 -10.17
CA ALA A 200 -23.42 5.63 -9.82
C ALA A 200 -22.90 6.62 -10.88
N PHE A 201 -21.66 6.48 -11.31
CA PHE A 201 -21.11 7.33 -12.37
C PHE A 201 -21.74 7.08 -13.72
N GLY A 202 -21.95 5.79 -14.10
CA GLY A 202 -22.57 5.43 -15.37
C GLY A 202 -23.98 5.96 -15.51
N LEU A 203 -24.80 5.79 -14.49
CA LEU A 203 -26.17 6.31 -14.47
C LEU A 203 -26.22 7.84 -14.35
N GLY A 204 -25.39 8.41 -13.47
CA GLY A 204 -25.37 9.85 -13.25
C GLY A 204 -24.79 10.66 -14.41
N ALA A 205 -23.79 10.15 -15.12
CA ALA A 205 -23.14 10.83 -16.25
C ALA A 205 -23.90 10.62 -17.58
N SER A 206 -24.80 9.65 -17.66
CA SER A 206 -25.53 9.28 -18.89
C SER A 206 -26.16 10.47 -19.63
N PRO A 207 -26.89 11.40 -18.97
CA PRO A 207 -27.47 12.56 -19.66
C PRO A 207 -26.40 13.50 -20.24
N SER A 208 -25.32 13.70 -19.52
CA SER A 208 -24.23 14.59 -19.97
C SER A 208 -23.48 13.99 -21.17
N VAL A 209 -23.21 12.71 -21.15
CA VAL A 209 -22.58 11.99 -22.26
C VAL A 209 -23.49 12.00 -23.49
N ALA A 210 -24.78 11.77 -23.32
CA ALA A 210 -25.76 11.85 -24.40
C ALA A 210 -25.77 13.26 -25.04
N ASN A 211 -25.75 14.32 -24.26
CA ASN A 211 -25.69 15.69 -24.78
C ASN A 211 -24.38 15.98 -25.56
N ILE A 212 -23.24 15.46 -25.12
CA ILE A 212 -21.95 15.61 -25.83
C ILE A 212 -22.00 14.89 -27.18
N ILE A 213 -22.57 13.68 -27.22
CA ILE A 213 -22.68 12.91 -28.48
C ILE A 213 -23.64 13.61 -29.43
N ALA A 214 -24.83 14.02 -28.95
CA ALA A 214 -25.82 14.74 -29.74
C ALA A 214 -25.25 16.06 -30.29
N SER A 215 -24.49 16.80 -29.51
CA SER A 215 -23.85 18.04 -29.96
C SER A 215 -22.95 17.83 -31.19
N ARG A 216 -22.24 16.71 -31.28
CA ARG A 216 -21.44 16.39 -32.48
C ARG A 216 -22.32 16.17 -33.72
N ASN A 217 -23.47 15.54 -33.56
CA ASN A 217 -24.41 15.29 -34.64
C ASN A 217 -25.10 16.61 -35.07
N VAL A 218 -25.49 17.43 -34.11
CA VAL A 218 -26.05 18.76 -34.39
C VAL A 218 -25.07 19.62 -35.20
N ARG A 219 -23.78 19.67 -34.82
CA ARG A 219 -22.75 20.43 -35.54
C ARG A 219 -22.51 19.94 -36.97
N ARG A 220 -22.89 18.71 -37.31
CA ARG A 220 -22.75 18.18 -38.69
C ARG A 220 -23.90 18.60 -39.60
N HIS A 221 -25.08 18.86 -39.01
CA HIS A 221 -26.29 19.12 -39.77
C HIS A 221 -26.76 20.58 -39.69
N TYR A 222 -26.32 21.32 -38.66
CA TYR A 222 -26.72 22.66 -38.39
C TYR A 222 -25.51 23.60 -38.29
N SER A 223 -25.68 24.83 -38.74
CA SER A 223 -24.69 25.92 -38.72
C SER A 223 -25.18 27.14 -37.99
N ILE A 224 -24.27 27.95 -37.43
CA ILE A 224 -24.59 29.23 -36.81
C ILE A 224 -25.26 30.15 -37.84
N GLY A 225 -26.31 30.83 -37.45
CA GLY A 225 -27.07 31.72 -38.30
C GLY A 225 -28.29 31.06 -38.98
N GLN A 226 -28.42 29.75 -38.95
CA GLN A 226 -29.59 29.05 -39.48
C GLN A 226 -30.80 29.20 -38.55
N ARG A 227 -31.99 29.33 -39.14
CA ARG A 227 -33.25 29.35 -38.43
C ARG A 227 -33.82 27.94 -38.32
N VAL A 228 -34.07 27.53 -37.09
CA VAL A 228 -34.51 26.13 -36.78
C VAL A 228 -35.73 26.16 -35.92
N ARG A 229 -36.53 25.09 -36.06
CA ARG A 229 -37.62 24.77 -35.16
C ARG A 229 -37.36 23.43 -34.50
N VAL A 230 -37.38 23.39 -33.17
CA VAL A 230 -37.15 22.17 -32.37
C VAL A 230 -38.37 21.97 -31.48
N GLY A 231 -39.26 21.07 -31.84
CA GLY A 231 -40.55 20.97 -31.19
C GLY A 231 -41.38 22.27 -31.35
N GLU A 232 -41.70 22.92 -30.23
CA GLU A 232 -42.46 24.21 -30.21
C GLU A 232 -41.56 25.44 -30.21
N ILE A 233 -40.22 25.30 -30.07
CA ILE A 233 -39.31 26.39 -29.99
C ILE A 233 -38.73 26.69 -31.37
N GLN A 234 -38.88 27.93 -31.81
CA GLN A 234 -38.34 28.43 -33.08
C GLN A 234 -37.33 29.57 -32.79
N GLY A 235 -36.19 29.57 -33.48
CA GLY A 235 -35.19 30.60 -33.35
C GLY A 235 -34.01 30.45 -34.28
N THR A 236 -33.12 31.42 -34.27
CA THR A 236 -31.86 31.42 -35.04
C THR A 236 -30.73 30.89 -34.17
N ILE A 237 -29.90 29.98 -34.67
CA ILE A 237 -28.75 29.43 -33.94
C ILE A 237 -27.69 30.56 -33.77
N LEU A 238 -27.45 30.93 -32.51
CA LEU A 238 -26.37 31.86 -32.14
C LEU A 238 -25.05 31.16 -31.85
N GLU A 239 -25.14 30.04 -31.16
CA GLU A 239 -23.94 29.30 -30.70
C GLU A 239 -24.22 27.81 -30.63
N LEU A 240 -23.23 27.00 -31.06
CA LEU A 240 -23.21 25.57 -30.90
C LEU A 240 -22.16 25.20 -29.85
N SER A 241 -22.57 25.04 -28.61
CA SER A 241 -21.68 24.63 -27.51
C SER A 241 -21.47 23.11 -27.45
N SER A 242 -20.62 22.61 -26.58
CA SER A 242 -20.33 21.16 -26.45
C SER A 242 -21.49 20.32 -25.88
N ALA A 243 -22.49 20.94 -25.28
CA ALA A 243 -23.63 20.26 -24.69
C ALA A 243 -24.99 20.96 -24.97
N PHE A 244 -24.98 22.19 -25.45
CA PHE A 244 -26.15 23.05 -25.66
C PHE A 244 -26.09 23.74 -27.01
N VAL A 245 -27.25 24.09 -27.53
CA VAL A 245 -27.44 25.00 -28.66
C VAL A 245 -28.12 26.23 -28.11
N VAL A 246 -27.58 27.40 -28.41
CA VAL A 246 -28.17 28.68 -28.03
C VAL A 246 -28.95 29.20 -29.21
N LEU A 247 -30.28 29.36 -29.03
CA LEU A 247 -31.18 29.95 -30.01
C LEU A 247 -31.54 31.37 -29.60
N ASP A 248 -31.62 32.27 -30.58
CA ASP A 248 -32.25 33.56 -30.45
C ASP A 248 -33.73 33.41 -30.85
N THR A 249 -34.60 33.55 -29.87
CA THR A 249 -36.05 33.40 -30.03
C THR A 249 -36.76 34.70 -29.75
N ASP A 250 -38.02 34.85 -30.12
CA ASP A 250 -38.83 36.05 -29.86
C ASP A 250 -38.94 36.44 -28.37
N HIS A 251 -38.64 35.46 -27.47
CA HIS A 251 -38.64 35.65 -26.02
C HIS A 251 -37.22 35.83 -25.42
N GLY A 252 -36.19 35.94 -26.28
CA GLY A 252 -34.80 36.05 -25.86
C GLY A 252 -33.97 34.79 -26.12
N ARG A 253 -32.79 34.76 -25.53
CA ARG A 253 -31.86 33.63 -25.73
C ARG A 253 -32.30 32.38 -24.96
N THR A 254 -32.52 31.31 -25.69
CA THR A 254 -32.95 30.02 -25.14
C THR A 254 -31.83 29.00 -25.30
N LEU A 255 -31.45 28.35 -24.19
CA LEU A 255 -30.47 27.25 -24.20
C LEU A 255 -31.21 25.93 -24.32
N ILE A 256 -30.96 25.19 -25.39
CA ILE A 256 -31.56 23.87 -25.64
C ILE A 256 -30.47 22.83 -25.53
N PRO A 257 -30.60 21.80 -24.64
CA PRO A 257 -29.69 20.68 -24.62
C PRO A 257 -29.61 20.03 -26.00
N ALA A 258 -28.40 19.69 -26.47
CA ALA A 258 -28.20 19.16 -27.82
C ALA A 258 -28.98 17.84 -28.06
N LYS A 259 -29.20 17.05 -27.02
CA LYS A 259 -29.99 15.82 -27.04
C LYS A 259 -31.44 16.05 -27.50
N VAL A 260 -32.02 17.21 -27.21
CA VAL A 260 -33.39 17.52 -27.60
C VAL A 260 -33.57 17.60 -29.12
N PHE A 261 -32.49 17.93 -29.87
CA PHE A 261 -32.50 17.91 -31.33
C PHE A 261 -32.58 16.48 -31.91
N GLU A 262 -32.19 15.48 -31.15
CA GLU A 262 -32.31 14.06 -31.55
C GLU A 262 -33.62 13.43 -31.05
N GLU A 263 -34.14 13.87 -29.91
CA GLU A 263 -35.35 13.32 -29.30
C GLU A 263 -36.64 13.94 -29.87
N ARG A 264 -36.55 15.14 -30.42
CA ARG A 264 -37.69 15.86 -31.01
C ARG A 264 -37.47 16.07 -32.50
N ILE A 265 -38.57 16.28 -33.22
CA ILE A 265 -38.50 16.69 -34.63
C ILE A 265 -37.86 18.08 -34.68
N SER A 266 -36.77 18.15 -35.41
CA SER A 266 -36.07 19.42 -35.69
C SER A 266 -36.09 19.69 -37.18
N GLU A 267 -36.56 20.91 -37.54
CA GLU A 267 -36.73 21.34 -38.92
C GLU A 267 -35.80 22.56 -39.17
N LEU A 268 -35.12 22.53 -40.30
CA LEU A 268 -34.41 23.68 -40.83
C LEU A 268 -35.48 24.53 -41.54
N LEU A 269 -35.63 25.77 -41.10
CA LEU A 269 -36.52 26.72 -41.77
C LEU A 269 -35.68 27.46 -42.80
N ASP A 270 -35.96 27.28 -44.08
CA ASP A 270 -35.35 28.05 -45.14
C ASP A 270 -35.58 29.55 -44.87
N SER A 271 -34.52 30.30 -44.97
CA SER A 271 -34.62 31.75 -45.02
C SER A 271 -35.35 32.08 -46.33
N GLU A 272 -36.69 32.17 -46.25
CA GLU A 272 -37.42 32.70 -47.40
C GLU A 272 -36.85 34.04 -47.78
N ALA A 273 -36.44 34.09 -49.04
CA ALA A 273 -36.01 35.24 -49.78
C ALA A 273 -36.74 36.55 -49.30
N GLN A 274 -36.02 37.39 -48.60
CA GLN A 274 -36.29 38.83 -48.61
C GLN A 274 -35.58 39.43 -49.84
N ASP A 275 -36.06 39.03 -51.02
CA ASP A 275 -35.82 39.73 -52.27
C ASP A 275 -37.09 39.69 -53.11
N GLU A 276 -38.04 40.53 -52.74
CA GLU A 276 -39.02 41.10 -53.68
C GLU A 276 -39.68 42.30 -53.00
N TYR A 277 -39.17 43.44 -53.22
CA TYR A 277 -39.76 44.74 -53.62
C TYR A 277 -38.85 45.91 -53.31
#